data_a3040cbd2e82b1b2397840cf2897a9f0
#
_entry.id   a3040cbd2e82b1b2397840cf2897a9f0
#
_cell.length_a   1.000
_cell.length_b   1.000
_cell.length_c   1.000
_cell.angle_alpha   90.00
_cell.angle_beta   90.00
_cell.angle_gamma   90.00
#
_symmetry.space_group_name_H-M   'P 1'
#
loop_
_entity.id
_entity.type
_entity.pdbx_description
1 polymer ?
#
loop_
_entity_poly.entity_id
_entity_poly.type
_entity_poly.pdbx_seq_one_letter_code
_entity_poly.pdbx_strand_id
1 'polypeptide(L)'
;MTPVLRRYQAESASVAVIRRGRIVALGAWGIAGPGRPAAIATPYNLASLTKPLTAEVVLRMASAGKLALDEPMDRYWSDPDLSHDPRRMALTMRLALGHRTGFPNWRGPDGLAFVREPGSTPGYSGEGYQYVARYAEHRTNEPFQRLAQRRLFAPTRMLSSGYIASQGATQPIATAYDVAGKPLPSEAVTRYNAADFAHATARDYAVFMIAVRRDLRISPSIAIERSRLQADQRVDLCVGIKAVACPPWIGFGLGWQLLGFPDGTIMMHTGKDAGAFTFAAIDRSTGDGIVIFSNSDNGWRTILPILELTRTNPKLAKYLRSQID
;
A
#
# COMPACT_ATOMS: atom_id res chain seq x y z
N MET A 1 5.76 -22.01 -10.30
CA MET A 1 6.38 -20.79 -9.78
C MET A 1 7.89 -20.74 -10.04
N THR A 2 8.68 -21.73 -9.67
CA THR A 2 10.14 -21.73 -9.91
C THR A 2 10.56 -21.37 -11.36
N PRO A 3 9.91 -21.89 -12.44
CA PRO A 3 10.23 -21.44 -13.81
C PRO A 3 10.00 -19.95 -14.06
N VAL A 4 8.97 -19.36 -13.43
CA VAL A 4 8.69 -17.92 -13.54
C VAL A 4 9.83 -17.12 -12.89
N LEU A 5 10.24 -17.48 -11.67
CA LEU A 5 11.33 -16.80 -10.98
C LEU A 5 12.64 -16.84 -11.79
N ARG A 6 12.99 -18.02 -12.33
CA ARG A 6 14.19 -18.18 -13.17
C ARG A 6 14.12 -17.32 -14.44
N ARG A 7 12.98 -17.34 -15.15
CA ARG A 7 12.80 -16.59 -16.40
C ARG A 7 12.99 -15.08 -16.18
N TYR A 8 12.52 -14.55 -15.07
CA TYR A 8 12.54 -13.13 -14.78
C TYR A 8 13.65 -12.71 -13.82
N GLN A 9 14.52 -13.64 -13.44
CA GLN A 9 15.64 -13.38 -12.51
C GLN A 9 15.17 -12.70 -11.22
N ALA A 10 14.07 -13.20 -10.65
CA ALA A 10 13.55 -12.74 -9.38
C ALA A 10 13.91 -13.74 -8.28
N GLU A 11 14.42 -13.25 -7.15
CA GLU A 11 14.99 -14.09 -6.09
C GLU A 11 13.93 -14.89 -5.34
N SER A 12 12.78 -14.27 -5.07
CA SER A 12 11.67 -15.00 -4.49
C SER A 12 10.31 -14.44 -4.89
N ALA A 13 9.27 -15.24 -4.66
CA ALA A 13 7.88 -14.79 -4.61
C ALA A 13 7.15 -15.43 -3.44
N SER A 14 6.42 -14.64 -2.67
CA SER A 14 5.44 -15.11 -1.69
C SER A 14 4.04 -14.66 -2.15
N VAL A 15 3.11 -15.61 -2.30
CA VAL A 15 1.83 -15.39 -2.94
C VAL A 15 0.69 -15.89 -2.07
N ALA A 16 -0.37 -15.06 -1.93
CA ALA A 16 -1.64 -15.46 -1.36
C ALA A 16 -2.77 -15.23 -2.36
N VAL A 17 -3.56 -16.25 -2.66
CA VAL A 17 -4.72 -16.16 -3.54
C VAL A 17 -5.99 -16.15 -2.72
N ILE A 18 -6.85 -15.16 -2.98
CA ILE A 18 -8.13 -14.98 -2.32
C ILE A 18 -9.24 -15.28 -3.32
N ARG A 19 -10.23 -16.08 -2.91
CA ARG A 19 -11.46 -16.35 -3.66
C ARG A 19 -12.66 -16.15 -2.75
N ARG A 20 -13.63 -15.36 -3.21
CA ARG A 20 -14.87 -15.09 -2.48
C ARG A 20 -14.62 -14.67 -1.02
N GLY A 21 -13.56 -13.87 -0.80
CA GLY A 21 -13.18 -13.39 0.52
C GLY A 21 -12.59 -14.44 1.47
N ARG A 22 -11.96 -15.50 0.91
CA ARG A 22 -11.22 -16.54 1.67
C ARG A 22 -9.88 -16.81 1.01
N ILE A 23 -8.83 -17.01 1.80
CA ILE A 23 -7.54 -17.46 1.29
C ILE A 23 -7.70 -18.92 0.85
N VAL A 24 -7.43 -19.19 -0.43
CA VAL A 24 -7.54 -20.53 -1.02
C VAL A 24 -6.21 -21.15 -1.37
N ALA A 25 -5.16 -20.33 -1.51
CA ALA A 25 -3.80 -20.80 -1.74
C ALA A 25 -2.78 -19.86 -1.11
N LEU A 26 -1.73 -20.44 -0.56
CA LEU A 26 -0.55 -19.76 -0.04
C LEU A 26 0.69 -20.50 -0.54
N GLY A 27 1.72 -19.78 -0.93
CA GLY A 27 2.99 -20.36 -1.33
C GLY A 27 4.13 -19.36 -1.29
N ALA A 28 5.34 -19.88 -1.10
CA ALA A 28 6.57 -19.13 -1.19
C ALA A 28 7.61 -19.95 -1.94
N TRP A 29 8.40 -19.28 -2.78
CA TRP A 29 9.40 -19.91 -3.66
C TRP A 29 10.64 -19.03 -3.76
N GLY A 30 11.79 -19.64 -3.98
CA GLY A 30 13.07 -18.93 -4.10
C GLY A 30 13.75 -18.73 -2.76
N ILE A 31 14.54 -17.66 -2.63
CA ILE A 31 15.36 -17.38 -1.45
C ILE A 31 14.93 -16.06 -0.77
N ALA A 32 14.86 -16.11 0.55
CA ALA A 32 14.54 -14.94 1.39
C ALA A 32 15.80 -14.27 1.95
N GLY A 33 16.98 -14.81 1.67
CA GLY A 33 18.28 -14.30 2.07
C GLY A 33 19.36 -15.35 1.81
N PRO A 34 20.65 -15.01 1.92
CA PRO A 34 21.75 -15.95 1.77
C PRO A 34 21.53 -17.20 2.62
N GLY A 35 21.52 -18.39 1.98
CA GLY A 35 21.28 -19.66 2.66
C GLY A 35 19.90 -19.87 3.28
N ARG A 36 18.96 -18.94 3.07
CA ARG A 36 17.62 -18.99 3.67
C ARG A 36 16.52 -19.07 2.61
N PRO A 37 15.84 -20.22 2.45
CA PRO A 37 14.72 -20.34 1.53
C PRO A 37 13.55 -19.44 1.94
N ALA A 38 12.79 -18.97 0.95
CA ALA A 38 11.54 -18.26 1.20
C ALA A 38 10.48 -19.24 1.74
N ALA A 39 9.78 -18.81 2.78
CA ALA A 39 8.71 -19.56 3.45
C ALA A 39 7.43 -18.72 3.54
N ILE A 40 6.28 -19.37 3.75
CA ILE A 40 4.98 -18.69 3.95
C ILE A 40 5.04 -17.69 5.13
N ALA A 41 5.85 -18.00 6.14
CA ALA A 41 6.06 -17.16 7.32
C ALA A 41 7.12 -16.06 7.11
N THR A 42 7.79 -15.99 5.96
CA THR A 42 8.78 -14.94 5.68
C THR A 42 8.09 -13.59 5.55
N PRO A 43 8.44 -12.58 6.36
CA PRO A 43 7.99 -11.21 6.17
C PRO A 43 8.81 -10.53 5.07
N TYR A 44 8.17 -9.63 4.33
CA TYR A 44 8.77 -8.83 3.27
C TYR A 44 8.63 -7.35 3.58
N ASN A 45 9.60 -6.54 3.15
CA ASN A 45 9.43 -5.09 3.05
C ASN A 45 8.28 -4.81 2.07
N LEU A 46 7.30 -4.08 2.53
CA LEU A 46 6.09 -3.77 1.76
C LEU A 46 6.27 -2.60 0.81
N ALA A 47 7.34 -1.80 0.98
CA ALA A 47 7.47 -0.54 0.27
C ALA A 47 6.14 0.24 0.36
N SER A 48 5.67 0.81 -0.74
CA SER A 48 4.44 1.61 -0.75
C SER A 48 3.14 0.85 -0.46
N LEU A 49 3.13 -0.49 -0.40
CA LEU A 49 1.99 -1.22 0.19
C LEU A 49 1.80 -0.92 1.70
N THR A 50 2.70 -0.16 2.31
CA THR A 50 2.54 0.45 3.63
C THR A 50 1.39 1.47 3.66
N LYS A 51 1.18 2.22 2.57
CA LYS A 51 0.18 3.29 2.50
C LYS A 51 -1.26 2.82 2.77
N PRO A 52 -1.75 1.72 2.16
CA PRO A 52 -3.04 1.15 2.53
C PRO A 52 -3.17 0.80 4.01
N LEU A 53 -2.11 0.27 4.64
CA LEU A 53 -2.14 -0.03 6.08
C LEU A 53 -2.32 1.25 6.90
N THR A 54 -1.54 2.29 6.61
CA THR A 54 -1.64 3.61 7.25
C THR A 54 -3.02 4.22 7.07
N ALA A 55 -3.54 4.21 5.84
CA ALA A 55 -4.89 4.70 5.57
C ALA A 55 -5.94 3.97 6.41
N GLU A 56 -5.88 2.65 6.45
CA GLU A 56 -6.85 1.86 7.21
C GLU A 56 -6.75 2.06 8.73
N VAL A 57 -5.58 2.38 9.28
CA VAL A 57 -5.43 2.78 10.68
C VAL A 57 -6.22 4.06 10.96
N VAL A 58 -5.96 5.13 10.19
CA VAL A 58 -6.60 6.44 10.44
C VAL A 58 -8.08 6.46 10.05
N LEU A 59 -8.51 5.67 9.04
CA LEU A 59 -9.92 5.52 8.69
C LEU A 59 -10.72 4.79 9.79
N ARG A 60 -10.14 3.79 10.45
CA ARG A 60 -10.74 3.17 11.65
C ARG A 60 -10.82 4.13 12.82
N MET A 61 -9.84 5.02 12.96
CA MET A 61 -9.89 6.09 13.97
C MET A 61 -10.98 7.10 13.64
N ALA A 62 -11.15 7.48 12.36
CA ALA A 62 -12.25 8.34 11.94
C ALA A 62 -13.62 7.68 12.17
N SER A 63 -13.76 6.40 11.86
CA SER A 63 -14.97 5.62 12.14
C SER A 63 -15.32 5.55 13.63
N ALA A 64 -14.30 5.65 14.49
CA ALA A 64 -14.48 5.70 15.96
C ALA A 64 -14.61 7.13 16.50
N GLY A 65 -14.78 8.15 15.65
CA GLY A 65 -14.92 9.56 16.04
C GLY A 65 -13.66 10.18 16.68
N LYS A 66 -12.50 9.57 16.48
CA LYS A 66 -11.21 10.06 17.04
C LYS A 66 -10.50 11.02 16.10
N LEU A 67 -10.74 10.90 14.81
CA LEU A 67 -10.26 11.78 13.74
C LEU A 67 -11.41 12.16 12.83
N ALA A 68 -11.24 13.21 12.01
CA ALA A 68 -12.21 13.60 11.00
C ALA A 68 -11.53 13.71 9.62
N LEU A 69 -12.23 13.31 8.55
CA LEU A 69 -11.69 13.32 7.19
C LEU A 69 -11.38 14.75 6.70
N ASP A 70 -12.24 15.70 7.06
CA ASP A 70 -12.27 17.05 6.47
C ASP A 70 -11.90 18.16 7.47
N GLU A 71 -11.53 17.80 8.70
CA GLU A 71 -11.03 18.76 9.67
C GLU A 71 -9.59 19.16 9.32
N PRO A 72 -9.23 20.46 9.35
CA PRO A 72 -7.86 20.90 9.18
C PRO A 72 -6.93 20.28 10.22
N MET A 73 -5.90 19.56 9.75
CA MET A 73 -4.94 18.89 10.62
C MET A 73 -4.06 19.87 11.41
N ASP A 74 -3.86 21.07 10.86
CA ASP A 74 -3.13 22.18 11.47
C ASP A 74 -3.63 22.58 12.88
N ARG A 75 -4.91 22.32 13.18
CA ARG A 75 -5.46 22.55 14.53
C ARG A 75 -4.78 21.74 15.64
N TYR A 76 -4.14 20.64 15.28
CA TYR A 76 -3.54 19.72 16.24
C TYR A 76 -2.04 19.54 16.01
N TRP A 77 -1.60 19.64 14.77
CA TRP A 77 -0.20 19.52 14.42
C TRP A 77 0.06 20.03 13.01
N SER A 78 1.16 20.70 12.86
CA SER A 78 1.73 21.09 11.58
C SER A 78 3.20 20.72 11.53
N ASP A 79 3.68 20.31 10.36
CA ASP A 79 5.11 20.07 10.16
C ASP A 79 5.88 21.39 10.38
N PRO A 80 6.97 21.40 11.16
CA PRO A 80 7.77 22.61 11.41
C PRO A 80 8.24 23.31 10.14
N ASP A 81 8.55 22.55 9.07
CA ASP A 81 8.98 23.10 7.78
C ASP A 81 7.89 23.98 7.13
N LEU A 82 6.62 23.78 7.50
CA LEU A 82 5.47 24.52 6.96
C LEU A 82 4.99 25.66 7.86
N SER A 83 5.70 25.97 8.94
CA SER A 83 5.26 26.94 9.97
C SER A 83 4.87 28.31 9.41
N HIS A 84 5.52 28.76 8.34
CA HIS A 84 5.28 30.05 7.69
C HIS A 84 4.44 29.98 6.42
N ASP A 85 4.01 28.76 5.98
CA ASP A 85 3.21 28.59 4.78
C ASP A 85 1.72 28.44 5.13
N PRO A 86 0.87 29.44 4.78
CA PRO A 86 -0.55 29.41 5.14
C PRO A 86 -1.33 28.26 4.51
N ARG A 87 -0.81 27.64 3.43
CA ARG A 87 -1.44 26.49 2.76
C ARG A 87 -1.59 25.28 3.68
N ARG A 88 -0.78 25.16 4.76
CA ARG A 88 -0.91 24.11 5.77
C ARG A 88 -2.31 24.05 6.39
N MET A 89 -3.00 25.19 6.50
CA MET A 89 -4.36 25.27 7.07
C MET A 89 -5.43 24.59 6.23
N ALA A 90 -5.17 24.34 4.94
CA ALA A 90 -6.06 23.60 4.05
C ALA A 90 -5.85 22.10 4.10
N LEU A 91 -4.81 21.61 4.76
CA LEU A 91 -4.49 20.19 4.81
C LEU A 91 -5.50 19.40 5.64
N THR A 92 -6.10 18.39 5.03
CA THR A 92 -7.02 17.47 5.68
C THR A 92 -6.56 16.03 5.50
N MET A 93 -7.07 15.13 6.33
CA MET A 93 -6.81 13.71 6.20
C MET A 93 -7.28 13.16 4.82
N ARG A 94 -8.40 13.67 4.29
CA ARG A 94 -8.88 13.36 2.94
C ARG A 94 -7.84 13.70 1.88
N LEU A 95 -7.29 14.89 1.90
CA LEU A 95 -6.28 15.32 0.94
C LEU A 95 -5.01 14.46 1.03
N ALA A 96 -4.57 14.11 2.24
CA ALA A 96 -3.39 13.29 2.46
C ALA A 96 -3.57 11.87 1.88
N LEU A 97 -4.67 11.20 2.24
CA LEU A 97 -4.95 9.83 1.81
C LEU A 97 -5.29 9.73 0.31
N GLY A 98 -5.81 10.81 -0.28
CA GLY A 98 -6.18 10.92 -1.70
C GLY A 98 -5.06 11.45 -2.60
N HIS A 99 -3.84 11.63 -2.08
CA HIS A 99 -2.71 12.19 -2.82
C HIS A 99 -2.95 13.59 -3.40
N ARG A 100 -3.59 14.47 -2.62
CA ARG A 100 -3.95 15.83 -3.00
C ARG A 100 -3.43 16.90 -2.05
N THR A 101 -2.38 16.59 -1.25
CA THR A 101 -1.76 17.56 -0.33
C THR A 101 -1.03 18.69 -1.03
N GLY A 102 -0.60 18.47 -2.28
CA GLY A 102 0.33 19.37 -2.96
C GLY A 102 1.81 19.13 -2.61
N PHE A 103 2.11 18.13 -1.78
CA PHE A 103 3.49 17.76 -1.43
C PHE A 103 4.19 16.97 -2.54
N PRO A 104 5.54 16.97 -2.59
CA PRO A 104 6.31 16.01 -3.37
C PRO A 104 6.13 14.59 -2.80
N ASN A 105 6.68 13.57 -3.51
CA ASN A 105 6.68 12.21 -2.96
C ASN A 105 7.48 12.14 -1.65
N TRP A 106 8.67 12.71 -1.66
CA TRP A 106 9.53 12.83 -0.48
C TRP A 106 10.05 14.26 -0.37
N ARG A 107 10.26 14.72 0.87
CA ARG A 107 10.85 16.04 1.13
C ARG A 107 12.25 16.14 0.56
N GLY A 108 12.62 17.33 0.12
CA GLY A 108 13.97 17.62 -0.36
C GLY A 108 14.94 17.90 0.79
N PRO A 109 16.18 18.24 0.45
CA PRO A 109 17.21 18.60 1.42
C PRO A 109 16.84 19.84 2.26
N ASP A 110 16.03 20.73 1.70
CA ASP A 110 15.56 21.95 2.37
C ASP A 110 14.27 21.73 3.18
N GLY A 111 13.85 20.49 3.36
CA GLY A 111 12.66 20.10 4.12
C GLY A 111 11.41 19.88 3.28
N LEU A 112 10.24 19.90 3.93
CA LEU A 112 8.94 19.74 3.31
C LEU A 112 8.42 21.07 2.78
N ALA A 113 8.03 21.10 1.51
CA ALA A 113 7.43 22.27 0.87
C ALA A 113 6.26 21.86 -0.04
N PHE A 114 5.35 22.78 -0.29
CA PHE A 114 4.31 22.59 -1.29
C PHE A 114 4.86 22.83 -2.69
N VAL A 115 4.65 21.86 -3.57
CA VAL A 115 4.96 21.96 -5.00
C VAL A 115 3.71 22.25 -5.85
N ARG A 116 2.53 22.17 -5.24
CA ARG A 116 1.21 22.49 -5.81
C ARG A 116 0.28 22.99 -4.71
N GLU A 117 -0.82 23.63 -5.11
CA GLU A 117 -1.89 24.01 -4.17
C GLU A 117 -2.60 22.77 -3.63
N PRO A 118 -2.84 22.68 -2.29
CA PRO A 118 -3.66 21.62 -1.70
C PRO A 118 -5.04 21.52 -2.35
N GLY A 119 -5.46 20.30 -2.65
CA GLY A 119 -6.76 20.06 -3.27
C GLY A 119 -6.81 20.29 -4.79
N SER A 120 -5.75 20.79 -5.42
CA SER A 120 -5.64 20.95 -6.86
C SER A 120 -5.39 19.61 -7.58
N THR A 121 -4.47 19.54 -8.52
CA THR A 121 -4.10 18.32 -9.25
C THR A 121 -3.52 17.26 -8.31
N PRO A 122 -3.85 15.98 -8.51
CA PRO A 122 -3.27 14.90 -7.72
C PRO A 122 -1.75 14.80 -7.94
N GLY A 123 -1.04 14.36 -6.90
CA GLY A 123 0.38 14.08 -6.95
C GLY A 123 0.74 13.06 -5.90
N TYR A 124 1.20 11.89 -6.35
CA TYR A 124 1.59 10.82 -5.45
C TYR A 124 2.59 11.29 -4.40
N SER A 125 2.28 11.09 -3.12
CA SER A 125 3.06 11.65 -2.02
C SER A 125 3.16 10.68 -0.84
N GLY A 126 4.38 10.29 -0.49
CA GLY A 126 4.71 9.61 0.77
C GLY A 126 4.64 10.58 1.94
N GLU A 127 5.04 11.84 1.74
CA GLU A 127 4.98 12.88 2.77
C GLU A 127 3.55 13.12 3.27
N GLY A 128 2.54 13.03 2.40
CA GLY A 128 1.14 13.11 2.83
C GLY A 128 0.76 12.03 3.85
N TYR A 129 1.29 10.81 3.70
CA TYR A 129 1.06 9.71 4.64
C TYR A 129 1.87 9.87 5.93
N GLN A 130 3.10 10.38 5.84
CA GLN A 130 3.87 10.76 7.02
C GLN A 130 3.14 11.85 7.81
N TYR A 131 2.62 12.86 7.12
CA TYR A 131 1.89 13.97 7.72
C TYR A 131 0.65 13.49 8.48
N VAL A 132 -0.18 12.64 7.86
CA VAL A 132 -1.40 12.12 8.51
C VAL A 132 -1.09 11.21 9.71
N ALA A 133 0.02 10.46 9.67
CA ALA A 133 0.45 9.65 10.80
C ALA A 133 0.90 10.52 11.98
N ARG A 134 1.67 11.57 11.73
CA ARG A 134 2.07 12.55 12.74
C ARG A 134 0.87 13.30 13.34
N TYR A 135 -0.06 13.73 12.48
CA TYR A 135 -1.32 14.31 12.96
C TYR A 135 -2.06 13.35 13.92
N ALA A 136 -2.17 12.07 13.55
CA ALA A 136 -2.83 11.07 14.40
C ALA A 136 -2.11 10.88 15.75
N GLU A 137 -0.78 10.89 15.78
CA GLU A 137 0.02 10.83 17.01
C GLU A 137 -0.29 12.03 17.92
N HIS A 138 -0.20 13.24 17.38
CA HIS A 138 -0.45 14.46 18.16
C HIS A 138 -1.89 14.57 18.64
N ARG A 139 -2.85 14.18 17.79
CA ARG A 139 -4.28 14.20 18.15
C ARG A 139 -4.64 13.22 19.26
N THR A 140 -3.90 12.13 19.40
CA THR A 140 -4.20 11.06 20.37
C THR A 140 -3.17 10.92 21.48
N ASN A 141 -2.06 11.62 21.38
CA ASN A 141 -0.89 11.47 22.27
C ASN A 141 -0.43 9.99 22.38
N GLU A 142 -0.46 9.27 21.26
CA GLU A 142 -0.05 7.86 21.18
C GLU A 142 0.82 7.61 19.95
N PRO A 143 1.97 6.91 20.06
CA PRO A 143 2.82 6.58 18.93
C PRO A 143 2.08 5.82 17.83
N PHE A 144 2.31 6.17 16.56
CA PHE A 144 1.56 5.63 15.42
C PHE A 144 1.64 4.10 15.33
N GLN A 145 2.80 3.51 15.60
CA GLN A 145 2.94 2.05 15.60
C GLN A 145 2.07 1.37 16.67
N ARG A 146 1.79 2.01 17.80
CA ARG A 146 0.82 1.50 18.80
C ARG A 146 -0.61 1.65 18.31
N LEU A 147 -0.92 2.78 17.67
CA LEU A 147 -2.21 2.98 17.01
C LEU A 147 -2.45 1.90 15.96
N ALA A 148 -1.47 1.61 15.10
CA ALA A 148 -1.53 0.56 14.10
C ALA A 148 -1.73 -0.83 14.71
N GLN A 149 -0.97 -1.16 15.77
CA GLN A 149 -1.13 -2.42 16.46
C GLN A 149 -2.55 -2.60 17.00
N ARG A 150 -3.08 -1.59 17.68
CA ARG A 150 -4.39 -1.63 18.33
C ARG A 150 -5.57 -1.52 17.36
N ARG A 151 -5.43 -0.72 16.30
CA ARG A 151 -6.52 -0.41 15.36
C ARG A 151 -6.56 -1.33 14.16
N LEU A 152 -5.40 -1.89 13.76
CA LEU A 152 -5.30 -2.70 12.56
C LEU A 152 -4.74 -4.10 12.82
N PHE A 153 -3.49 -4.24 13.24
CA PHE A 153 -2.81 -5.54 13.25
C PHE A 153 -3.46 -6.55 14.19
N ALA A 154 -3.69 -6.20 15.46
CA ALA A 154 -4.32 -7.11 16.42
C ALA A 154 -5.76 -7.49 16.03
N PRO A 155 -6.65 -6.53 15.68
CA PRO A 155 -8.02 -6.88 15.28
C PRO A 155 -8.14 -7.72 14.03
N THR A 156 -7.19 -7.61 13.10
CA THR A 156 -7.16 -8.39 11.86
C THR A 156 -6.31 -9.65 11.96
N ARG A 157 -5.66 -9.90 13.11
CA ARG A 157 -4.74 -11.01 13.33
C ARG A 157 -3.55 -11.05 12.36
N MET A 158 -3.02 -9.89 12.04
CA MET A 158 -1.77 -9.73 11.29
C MET A 158 -0.59 -9.86 12.26
N LEU A 159 -0.29 -11.10 12.66
CA LEU A 159 0.62 -11.39 13.78
C LEU A 159 2.11 -11.24 13.42
N SER A 160 2.42 -11.24 12.11
CA SER A 160 3.78 -11.13 11.57
C SER A 160 3.95 -9.82 10.78
N SER A 161 3.33 -8.74 11.25
CA SER A 161 3.32 -7.44 10.57
C SER A 161 3.63 -6.31 11.52
N GLY A 162 4.32 -5.29 11.02
CA GLY A 162 4.69 -4.11 11.80
C GLY A 162 5.28 -3.00 10.95
N TYR A 163 5.50 -1.83 11.57
CA TYR A 163 6.15 -0.68 10.96
C TYR A 163 7.66 -0.59 11.29
N ILE A 164 8.10 -1.31 12.29
CA ILE A 164 9.51 -1.39 12.69
C ILE A 164 9.91 -2.84 12.87
N ALA A 165 11.19 -3.16 12.70
CA ALA A 165 11.69 -4.52 12.68
C ALA A 165 11.42 -5.32 13.97
N SER A 166 11.28 -4.64 15.12
CA SER A 166 10.98 -5.27 16.41
C SER A 166 9.51 -5.66 16.60
N GLN A 167 8.62 -5.28 15.69
CA GLN A 167 7.18 -5.57 15.77
C GLN A 167 6.80 -6.77 14.90
N GLY A 168 6.17 -7.78 15.47
CA GLY A 168 5.48 -8.85 14.75
C GLY A 168 6.35 -9.79 13.91
N ALA A 169 7.61 -9.46 13.65
CA ALA A 169 8.50 -10.29 12.86
C ALA A 169 8.98 -11.48 13.69
N THR A 170 8.42 -12.66 13.43
CA THR A 170 8.87 -13.94 14.04
C THR A 170 10.08 -14.53 13.32
N GLN A 171 10.44 -13.98 12.15
CA GLN A 171 11.59 -14.35 11.33
C GLN A 171 12.23 -13.08 10.75
N PRO A 172 13.51 -13.13 10.33
CA PRO A 172 14.15 -12.01 9.64
C PRO A 172 13.37 -11.64 8.37
N ILE A 173 13.21 -10.33 8.13
CA ILE A 173 12.62 -9.81 6.89
C ILE A 173 13.47 -10.30 5.70
N ALA A 174 12.82 -10.53 4.56
CA ALA A 174 13.50 -10.97 3.35
C ALA A 174 14.58 -9.95 2.95
N THR A 175 15.79 -10.45 2.67
CA THR A 175 16.92 -9.64 2.17
C THR A 175 16.55 -9.11 0.78
N ALA A 176 16.76 -7.84 0.56
CA ALA A 176 16.55 -7.19 -0.75
C ALA A 176 17.67 -7.57 -1.74
N TYR A 177 17.32 -7.72 -3.02
CA TYR A 177 18.26 -8.06 -4.09
C TYR A 177 18.12 -7.12 -5.27
N ASP A 178 19.24 -6.65 -5.81
CA ASP A 178 19.28 -5.81 -7.00
C ASP A 178 18.92 -6.60 -8.29
N VAL A 179 18.96 -5.91 -9.44
CA VAL A 179 18.65 -6.50 -10.76
C VAL A 179 19.58 -7.64 -11.17
N ALA A 180 20.78 -7.69 -10.60
CA ALA A 180 21.79 -8.72 -10.86
C ALA A 180 21.72 -9.90 -9.87
N GLY A 181 20.77 -9.87 -8.92
CA GLY A 181 20.65 -10.89 -7.88
C GLY A 181 21.69 -10.75 -6.77
N LYS A 182 22.29 -9.57 -6.61
CA LYS A 182 23.21 -9.28 -5.52
C LYS A 182 22.43 -8.79 -4.29
N PRO A 183 22.68 -9.33 -3.09
CA PRO A 183 22.04 -8.86 -1.87
C PRO A 183 22.42 -7.41 -1.58
N LEU A 184 21.43 -6.59 -1.29
CA LEU A 184 21.61 -5.21 -0.87
C LEU A 184 21.87 -5.13 0.65
N PRO A 185 22.59 -4.11 1.12
CA PRO A 185 22.74 -3.85 2.54
C PRO A 185 21.38 -3.71 3.22
N SER A 186 21.24 -4.31 4.38
CA SER A 186 20.02 -4.22 5.18
C SER A 186 20.31 -3.46 6.46
N GLU A 187 19.62 -2.36 6.67
CA GLU A 187 19.61 -1.67 7.95
C GLU A 187 18.35 -2.04 8.74
N ALA A 188 18.49 -2.13 10.05
CA ALA A 188 17.33 -2.37 10.92
C ALA A 188 16.42 -1.14 10.92
N VAL A 189 15.17 -1.31 10.48
CA VAL A 189 14.15 -0.26 10.54
C VAL A 189 13.74 -0.06 12.01
N THR A 190 14.30 0.98 12.64
CA THR A 190 14.04 1.34 14.06
C THR A 190 13.01 2.45 14.21
N ARG A 191 12.76 3.22 13.16
CA ARG A 191 11.74 4.28 13.11
C ARG A 191 10.72 3.94 12.05
N TYR A 192 9.44 4.15 12.35
CA TYR A 192 8.41 3.91 11.36
C TYR A 192 8.45 4.93 10.22
N ASN A 193 8.09 4.46 9.03
CA ASN A 193 7.72 5.28 7.90
C ASN A 193 6.28 4.92 7.52
N ALA A 194 5.36 5.88 7.60
CA ALA A 194 3.94 5.65 7.36
C ALA A 194 3.58 5.44 5.88
N ALA A 195 4.54 5.64 5.00
CA ALA A 195 4.37 5.50 3.55
C ALA A 195 5.19 4.35 2.97
N ASP A 196 6.15 3.81 3.77
CA ASP A 196 7.14 2.84 3.31
C ASP A 196 7.66 1.98 4.47
N PHE A 197 8.41 0.90 4.17
CA PHE A 197 9.12 0.04 5.13
C PHE A 197 8.27 -0.73 6.15
N ALA A 198 6.92 -0.69 6.12
CA ALA A 198 6.19 -1.70 6.87
C ALA A 198 6.54 -3.09 6.34
N HIS A 199 6.46 -4.10 7.21
CA HIS A 199 6.66 -5.48 6.80
C HIS A 199 5.43 -6.33 7.11
N ALA A 200 5.21 -7.36 6.29
CA ALA A 200 4.18 -8.37 6.49
C ALA A 200 4.52 -9.67 5.76
N THR A 201 3.85 -10.76 6.14
CA THR A 201 3.74 -11.95 5.29
C THR A 201 2.63 -11.77 4.25
N ALA A 202 2.71 -12.48 3.12
CA ALA A 202 1.62 -12.47 2.13
C ALA A 202 0.28 -12.95 2.74
N ARG A 203 0.34 -13.88 3.70
CA ARG A 203 -0.83 -14.34 4.45
C ARG A 203 -1.47 -13.21 5.26
N ASP A 204 -0.68 -12.47 6.03
CA ASP A 204 -1.20 -11.38 6.86
C ASP A 204 -1.81 -10.27 5.99
N TYR A 205 -1.14 -9.92 4.89
CA TYR A 205 -1.68 -8.93 3.97
C TYR A 205 -2.97 -9.40 3.28
N ALA A 206 -3.10 -10.70 2.96
CA ALA A 206 -4.34 -11.26 2.44
C ALA A 206 -5.49 -11.20 3.46
N VAL A 207 -5.20 -11.46 4.74
CA VAL A 207 -6.17 -11.28 5.84
C VAL A 207 -6.59 -9.81 5.97
N PHE A 208 -5.64 -8.88 5.84
CA PHE A 208 -5.90 -7.44 5.78
C PHE A 208 -6.84 -7.09 4.61
N MET A 209 -6.56 -7.56 3.39
CA MET A 209 -7.40 -7.32 2.22
C MET A 209 -8.85 -7.82 2.41
N ILE A 210 -9.00 -8.98 3.04
CA ILE A 210 -10.32 -9.54 3.38
C ILE A 210 -11.04 -8.66 4.42
N ALA A 211 -10.32 -8.15 5.42
CA ALA A 211 -10.88 -7.24 6.42
C ALA A 211 -11.31 -5.90 5.79
N VAL A 212 -10.52 -5.37 4.86
CA VAL A 212 -10.84 -4.16 4.08
C VAL A 212 -12.12 -4.38 3.26
N ARG A 213 -12.23 -5.48 2.55
CA ARG A 213 -13.43 -5.81 1.76
C ARG A 213 -14.69 -5.91 2.62
N ARG A 214 -14.55 -6.44 3.83
CA ARG A 214 -15.67 -6.60 4.79
C ARG A 214 -15.99 -5.36 5.59
N ASP A 215 -15.31 -4.25 5.35
CA ASP A 215 -15.41 -3.01 6.10
C ASP A 215 -15.26 -3.22 7.63
N LEU A 216 -14.39 -4.16 8.01
CA LEU A 216 -14.20 -4.53 9.40
C LEU A 216 -13.77 -3.31 10.24
N ARG A 217 -14.61 -2.93 11.23
CA ARG A 217 -14.41 -1.76 12.10
C ARG A 217 -14.33 -0.42 11.34
N ILE A 218 -14.99 -0.33 10.20
CA ILE A 218 -15.19 0.89 9.42
C ILE A 218 -16.68 1.20 9.40
N SER A 219 -17.06 2.46 9.68
CA SER A 219 -18.45 2.90 9.54
C SER A 219 -18.88 2.95 8.07
N PRO A 220 -20.17 2.76 7.75
CA PRO A 220 -20.65 2.81 6.36
C PRO A 220 -20.27 4.10 5.64
N SER A 221 -20.32 5.26 6.30
CA SER A 221 -19.94 6.54 5.73
C SER A 221 -18.46 6.58 5.34
N ILE A 222 -17.57 6.11 6.22
CA ILE A 222 -16.13 6.06 5.92
C ILE A 222 -15.81 5.00 4.84
N ALA A 223 -16.52 3.87 4.83
CA ALA A 223 -16.36 2.84 3.80
C ALA A 223 -16.72 3.37 2.39
N ILE A 224 -17.77 4.18 2.29
CA ILE A 224 -18.15 4.87 1.05
C ILE A 224 -17.04 5.84 0.63
N GLU A 225 -16.58 6.71 1.53
CA GLU A 225 -15.53 7.69 1.22
C GLU A 225 -14.20 7.04 0.86
N ARG A 226 -13.82 5.93 1.51
CA ARG A 226 -12.62 5.15 1.18
C ARG A 226 -12.61 4.69 -0.28
N SER A 227 -13.76 4.28 -0.79
CA SER A 227 -13.94 3.73 -2.14
C SER A 227 -14.40 4.75 -3.17
N ARG A 228 -14.60 6.01 -2.75
CA ARG A 228 -14.91 7.13 -3.66
C ARG A 228 -13.64 7.59 -4.35
N LEU A 229 -13.73 7.88 -5.65
CA LEU A 229 -12.63 8.49 -6.38
C LEU A 229 -12.35 9.89 -5.82
N GLN A 230 -11.16 10.07 -5.27
CA GLN A 230 -10.69 11.35 -4.72
C GLN A 230 -9.85 12.12 -5.73
N ALA A 231 -9.17 11.38 -6.62
CA ALA A 231 -8.29 11.94 -7.64
C ALA A 231 -8.34 11.07 -8.88
N ASP A 232 -8.80 11.63 -10.00
CA ASP A 232 -8.83 10.95 -11.28
C ASP A 232 -7.42 10.89 -11.88
N GLN A 233 -7.01 9.73 -12.36
CA GLN A 233 -5.73 9.49 -13.02
C GLN A 233 -5.90 9.07 -14.50
N ARG A 234 -7.09 9.14 -15.04
CA ARG A 234 -7.39 8.65 -16.36
C ARG A 234 -6.58 9.36 -17.45
N VAL A 235 -6.39 10.65 -17.29
CA VAL A 235 -5.62 11.48 -18.24
C VAL A 235 -4.13 11.11 -18.27
N ASP A 236 -3.61 10.54 -17.18
CA ASP A 236 -2.20 10.15 -17.07
C ASP A 236 -1.97 8.68 -17.44
N LEU A 237 -2.90 7.80 -17.06
CA LEU A 237 -2.73 6.34 -17.16
C LEU A 237 -3.38 5.73 -18.40
N CYS A 238 -4.37 6.41 -19.01
CA CYS A 238 -5.19 5.88 -20.08
C CYS A 238 -4.92 6.60 -21.43
N VAL A 239 -3.65 6.72 -21.78
CA VAL A 239 -3.21 7.42 -23.01
C VAL A 239 -2.76 6.44 -24.09
N GLY A 240 -2.96 6.78 -25.35
CA GLY A 240 -2.53 5.97 -26.49
C GLY A 240 -3.09 4.54 -26.44
N ILE A 241 -2.26 3.56 -26.69
CA ILE A 241 -2.63 2.13 -26.70
C ILE A 241 -3.16 1.65 -25.33
N LYS A 242 -2.72 2.26 -24.24
CA LYS A 242 -3.17 1.92 -22.88
C LYS A 242 -4.66 2.20 -22.66
N ALA A 243 -5.23 3.16 -23.40
CA ALA A 243 -6.65 3.51 -23.31
C ALA A 243 -7.59 2.34 -23.62
N VAL A 244 -7.19 1.41 -24.47
CA VAL A 244 -8.01 0.25 -24.91
C VAL A 244 -8.36 -0.70 -23.75
N ALA A 245 -7.48 -0.82 -22.77
CA ALA A 245 -7.67 -1.71 -21.62
C ALA A 245 -7.98 -0.96 -20.32
N CYS A 246 -8.11 0.36 -20.38
CA CYS A 246 -8.42 1.18 -19.23
C CYS A 246 -9.84 0.91 -18.70
N PRO A 247 -10.00 0.86 -17.38
CA PRO A 247 -11.33 0.83 -16.77
C PRO A 247 -12.09 2.15 -17.05
N PRO A 248 -13.43 2.14 -17.00
CA PRO A 248 -14.26 3.34 -17.15
C PRO A 248 -13.83 4.51 -16.24
N TRP A 249 -13.35 4.22 -15.03
CA TRP A 249 -12.72 5.20 -14.17
C TRP A 249 -11.55 4.57 -13.40
N ILE A 250 -10.51 5.36 -13.18
CA ILE A 250 -9.29 4.95 -12.48
C ILE A 250 -8.69 6.15 -11.74
N GLY A 251 -8.20 5.93 -10.53
CA GLY A 251 -7.52 6.95 -9.77
C GLY A 251 -7.35 6.57 -8.31
N PHE A 252 -7.10 7.56 -7.46
CA PHE A 252 -6.93 7.34 -6.03
C PHE A 252 -8.25 7.48 -5.27
N GLY A 253 -8.54 6.49 -4.42
CA GLY A 253 -9.41 6.61 -3.26
C GLY A 253 -8.62 6.99 -2.01
N LEU A 254 -9.18 6.75 -0.82
CA LEU A 254 -8.44 6.99 0.43
C LEU A 254 -7.53 5.79 0.72
N GLY A 255 -6.26 5.91 0.34
CA GLY A 255 -5.24 4.89 0.58
C GLY A 255 -5.11 3.80 -0.49
N TRP A 256 -5.90 3.85 -1.55
CA TRP A 256 -5.96 2.82 -2.57
C TRP A 256 -5.99 3.41 -3.98
N GLN A 257 -5.37 2.74 -4.92
CA GLN A 257 -5.70 2.92 -6.32
C GLN A 257 -6.97 2.12 -6.63
N LEU A 258 -7.92 2.75 -7.30
CA LEU A 258 -9.24 2.20 -7.64
C LEU A 258 -9.34 2.03 -9.14
N LEU A 259 -9.78 0.83 -9.57
CA LEU A 259 -10.15 0.56 -10.94
C LEU A 259 -11.65 0.24 -10.96
N GLY A 260 -12.44 1.10 -11.57
CA GLY A 260 -13.89 0.98 -11.60
C GLY A 260 -14.39 0.37 -12.89
N PHE A 261 -15.22 -0.67 -12.74
CA PHE A 261 -15.91 -1.38 -13.80
C PHE A 261 -17.42 -1.36 -13.55
N PRO A 262 -18.27 -1.59 -14.58
CA PRO A 262 -19.73 -1.58 -14.40
C PRO A 262 -20.24 -2.57 -13.33
N ASP A 263 -19.51 -3.65 -13.13
CA ASP A 263 -19.85 -4.74 -12.20
C ASP A 263 -19.07 -4.70 -10.87
N GLY A 264 -18.27 -3.67 -10.62
CA GLY A 264 -17.57 -3.50 -9.35
C GLY A 264 -16.27 -2.71 -9.41
N THR A 265 -15.63 -2.62 -8.26
CA THR A 265 -14.38 -1.88 -8.08
C THR A 265 -13.28 -2.81 -7.61
N ILE A 266 -12.13 -2.75 -8.27
CA ILE A 266 -10.90 -3.36 -7.79
C ILE A 266 -10.12 -2.29 -7.02
N MET A 267 -9.78 -2.61 -5.78
CA MET A 267 -8.84 -1.86 -4.96
C MET A 267 -7.47 -2.51 -5.10
N MET A 268 -6.47 -1.73 -5.47
CA MET A 268 -5.10 -2.23 -5.61
C MET A 268 -4.07 -1.23 -5.10
N HIS A 269 -2.88 -1.71 -4.87
CA HIS A 269 -1.70 -0.88 -4.68
C HIS A 269 -0.44 -1.69 -5.03
N THR A 270 0.61 -0.99 -5.46
CA THR A 270 1.95 -1.55 -5.67
C THR A 270 2.91 -0.98 -4.64
N GLY A 271 4.00 -1.71 -4.36
CA GLY A 271 5.13 -1.19 -3.62
C GLY A 271 6.41 -1.46 -4.40
N LYS A 272 7.26 -0.46 -4.53
CA LYS A 272 8.58 -0.57 -5.16
C LYS A 272 9.59 0.18 -4.32
N ASP A 273 10.64 -0.50 -3.96
CA ASP A 273 11.82 0.02 -3.30
C ASP A 273 13.05 -0.74 -3.82
N ALA A 274 14.26 -0.30 -3.46
CA ALA A 274 15.47 -1.02 -3.84
C ALA A 274 15.41 -2.48 -3.38
N GLY A 275 15.48 -3.40 -4.34
CA GLY A 275 15.42 -4.83 -4.08
C GLY A 275 14.08 -5.35 -3.54
N ALA A 276 12.99 -4.62 -3.69
CA ALA A 276 11.66 -5.06 -3.26
C ALA A 276 10.57 -4.65 -4.25
N PHE A 277 9.69 -5.58 -4.58
CA PHE A 277 8.47 -5.31 -5.31
C PHE A 277 7.29 -6.05 -4.70
N THR A 278 6.23 -5.33 -4.43
CA THR A 278 5.02 -5.85 -3.80
C THR A 278 3.77 -5.42 -4.56
N PHE A 279 2.78 -6.28 -4.58
CA PHE A 279 1.51 -6.04 -5.25
C PHE A 279 0.37 -6.66 -4.46
N ALA A 280 -0.73 -5.95 -4.32
CA ALA A 280 -1.97 -6.48 -3.76
C ALA A 280 -3.18 -5.89 -4.48
N ALA A 281 -4.17 -6.73 -4.76
CA ALA A 281 -5.43 -6.33 -5.36
C ALA A 281 -6.59 -7.18 -4.84
N ILE A 282 -7.76 -6.55 -4.67
CA ILE A 282 -9.01 -7.24 -4.32
C ILE A 282 -10.19 -6.61 -5.05
N ASP A 283 -10.98 -7.43 -5.67
CA ASP A 283 -12.27 -7.06 -6.23
C ASP A 283 -13.32 -7.04 -5.12
N ARG A 284 -13.89 -5.87 -4.87
CA ARG A 284 -14.87 -5.69 -3.79
C ARG A 284 -16.16 -6.46 -4.02
N SER A 285 -16.58 -6.63 -5.28
CA SER A 285 -17.81 -7.32 -5.64
C SER A 285 -17.71 -8.83 -5.46
N THR A 286 -16.72 -9.43 -6.08
CA THR A 286 -16.52 -10.89 -6.04
C THR A 286 -15.82 -11.38 -4.77
N GLY A 287 -14.96 -10.54 -4.20
CA GLY A 287 -14.06 -10.91 -3.11
C GLY A 287 -12.86 -11.72 -3.57
N ASP A 288 -12.59 -11.73 -4.87
CA ASP A 288 -11.39 -12.33 -5.44
C ASP A 288 -10.22 -11.38 -5.36
N GLY A 289 -9.05 -11.87 -5.00
CA GLY A 289 -7.88 -11.04 -4.84
C GLY A 289 -6.59 -11.83 -4.84
N ILE A 290 -5.50 -11.09 -4.79
CA ILE A 290 -4.15 -11.65 -4.76
C ILE A 290 -3.20 -10.71 -4.01
N VAL A 291 -2.23 -11.31 -3.36
CA VAL A 291 -1.06 -10.65 -2.77
C VAL A 291 0.18 -11.31 -3.34
N ILE A 292 1.13 -10.52 -3.83
CA ILE A 292 2.39 -10.99 -4.40
C ILE A 292 3.51 -10.13 -3.82
N PHE A 293 4.46 -10.75 -3.14
CA PHE A 293 5.66 -10.12 -2.61
C PHE A 293 6.90 -10.73 -3.23
N SER A 294 7.85 -9.91 -3.58
CA SER A 294 9.18 -10.30 -4.05
C SER A 294 10.23 -9.40 -3.40
N ASN A 295 11.36 -10.00 -3.03
CA ASN A 295 12.54 -9.30 -2.51
C ASN A 295 13.59 -9.04 -3.60
N SER A 296 13.13 -8.66 -4.80
CA SER A 296 13.99 -8.44 -5.96
C SER A 296 13.53 -7.24 -6.77
N ASP A 297 14.46 -6.46 -7.29
CA ASP A 297 14.18 -5.39 -8.26
C ASP A 297 13.46 -5.91 -9.50
N ASN A 298 13.69 -7.17 -9.88
CA ASN A 298 13.01 -7.83 -10.99
C ASN A 298 11.60 -8.34 -10.64
N GLY A 299 11.16 -8.21 -9.38
CA GLY A 299 9.90 -8.76 -8.88
C GLY A 299 8.67 -8.32 -9.67
N TRP A 300 8.64 -7.10 -10.19
CA TRP A 300 7.52 -6.56 -10.97
C TRP A 300 7.21 -7.40 -12.22
N ARG A 301 8.24 -8.00 -12.84
CA ARG A 301 8.12 -8.85 -14.04
C ARG A 301 7.34 -10.14 -13.78
N THR A 302 7.23 -10.55 -12.52
CA THR A 302 6.54 -11.79 -12.14
C THR A 302 5.03 -11.62 -11.99
N ILE A 303 4.52 -10.39 -11.92
CA ILE A 303 3.12 -10.09 -11.58
C ILE A 303 2.16 -10.70 -12.60
N LEU A 304 2.30 -10.38 -13.89
CA LEU A 304 1.42 -10.92 -14.93
C LEU A 304 1.47 -12.45 -15.02
N PRO A 305 2.64 -13.10 -15.09
CA PRO A 305 2.73 -14.56 -15.06
C PRO A 305 2.06 -15.19 -13.83
N ILE A 306 2.17 -14.57 -12.66
CA ILE A 306 1.52 -15.09 -11.44
C ILE A 306 0.00 -14.92 -11.53
N LEU A 307 -0.50 -13.79 -12.01
CA LEU A 307 -1.94 -13.58 -12.24
C LEU A 307 -2.53 -14.59 -13.21
N GLU A 308 -1.81 -14.91 -14.29
CA GLU A 308 -2.20 -15.91 -15.28
C GLU A 308 -2.23 -17.32 -14.68
N LEU A 309 -1.16 -17.73 -14.00
CA LEU A 309 -1.06 -19.03 -13.33
C LEU A 309 -2.15 -19.23 -12.27
N THR A 310 -2.49 -18.19 -11.55
CA THR A 310 -3.52 -18.22 -10.52
C THR A 310 -4.92 -17.96 -11.05
N ARG A 311 -5.06 -17.60 -12.33
CA ARG A 311 -6.32 -17.19 -12.97
C ARG A 311 -7.05 -16.13 -12.13
N THR A 312 -6.28 -15.18 -11.59
CA THR A 312 -6.86 -14.14 -10.74
C THR A 312 -7.30 -12.96 -11.59
N ASN A 313 -8.57 -12.62 -11.48
CA ASN A 313 -9.25 -11.44 -12.05
C ASN A 313 -8.78 -11.06 -13.47
N PRO A 314 -9.43 -11.57 -14.55
CA PRO A 314 -9.02 -11.33 -15.93
C PRO A 314 -9.00 -9.84 -16.33
N LYS A 315 -9.90 -9.02 -15.74
CA LYS A 315 -9.96 -7.57 -16.00
C LYS A 315 -8.71 -6.86 -15.50
N LEU A 316 -8.27 -7.23 -14.29
CA LEU A 316 -7.02 -6.75 -13.71
C LEU A 316 -5.82 -7.16 -14.56
N ALA A 317 -5.74 -8.42 -14.97
CA ALA A 317 -4.66 -8.91 -15.82
C ALA A 317 -4.62 -8.18 -17.17
N LYS A 318 -5.78 -7.93 -17.80
CA LYS A 318 -5.89 -7.16 -19.05
C LYS A 318 -5.38 -5.73 -18.87
N TYR A 319 -5.82 -5.05 -17.80
CA TYR A 319 -5.35 -3.69 -17.50
C TYR A 319 -3.84 -3.65 -17.27
N LEU A 320 -3.31 -4.51 -16.39
CA LEU A 320 -1.88 -4.51 -16.08
C LEU A 320 -1.01 -4.83 -17.29
N ARG A 321 -1.45 -5.73 -18.17
CA ARG A 321 -0.74 -6.02 -19.44
C ARG A 321 -0.58 -4.75 -20.27
N SER A 322 -1.63 -3.96 -20.43
CA SER A 322 -1.55 -2.71 -21.20
C SER A 322 -0.69 -1.62 -20.57
N GLN A 323 -0.33 -1.75 -19.30
CA GLN A 323 0.56 -0.80 -18.63
C GLN A 323 2.05 -1.17 -18.79
N ILE A 324 2.34 -2.42 -19.13
CA ILE A 324 3.70 -2.96 -19.25
C ILE A 324 4.19 -2.99 -20.72
N ASP A 325 3.27 -3.25 -21.66
CA ASP A 325 3.51 -3.20 -23.10
C ASP A 325 3.51 -1.74 -23.62
#